data_f5656e65ba94d6b40082296d943c6d43
#
_entry.id   f5656e65ba94d6b40082296d943c6d43
#
_cell.length_a   1.000
_cell.length_b   1.000
_cell.length_c   1.000
_cell.angle_alpha   90.00
_cell.angle_beta   90.00
_cell.angle_gamma   90.00
#
_symmetry.space_group_name_H-M   'P 1'
#
loop_
_entity.id
_entity.type
_entity.pdbx_description
1 polymer ?
#
loop_
_entity_poly.entity_id
_entity_poly.type
_entity_poly.pdbx_seq_one_letter_code
_entity_poly.pdbx_strand_id
1 'polypeptide(L)'
;MSVRKEESPHPGPAAGGAVPSFWNRDFLLSLFGYFFLYFSVSLFFLLPLFLDQFHPRHSQVGLVMGIQSIVAIAVRPFFGRLIDVRGGRGIALAGLLILALSLPPFHLVRDAGWLPLLLRAVGGLGWGMSMTATIAMCSDLAPAEKLAKSMGIIGVAGLVANALGPLAAEEIIRRGGFGRLFDISLFFLLASAACLLGAREVVRTEAERGRPDTRVLRMIPILTILVISGMPVFHGAVRGAMIYFIAVFGRSVGIQRIGPFFLVFSLAAILTRFGMGDLSDRFGRKTVILPAALIICGNLFLVSQVRSFTLLVAAGCIGGFGQGLIFPALSTYIIDFLGRGNKGLAISLYLSLFDVGMGIGAPFFGWVADMEGYRWMYALAGLLLLAATAAFMVRAPKTETRAG
;
A
#
# COMPACT_ATOMS: atom_id res chain seq x y z
N MET A 1 1.37 68.11 -14.11
CA MET A 1 2.60 67.42 -13.62
C MET A 1 2.24 65.93 -13.50
N SER A 2 2.51 65.22 -14.59
CA SER A 2 2.13 63.79 -14.77
C SER A 2 3.34 62.93 -14.36
N VAL A 3 3.18 62.14 -13.31
CA VAL A 3 4.19 61.18 -12.84
C VAL A 3 4.02 59.90 -13.66
N ARG A 4 4.95 59.64 -14.58
CA ARG A 4 5.07 58.32 -15.25
C ARG A 4 5.54 57.29 -14.21
N LYS A 5 4.71 56.24 -14.00
CA LYS A 5 5.18 55.00 -13.37
C LYS A 5 6.06 54.26 -14.36
N GLU A 6 7.34 54.13 -14.02
CA GLU A 6 8.24 53.20 -14.69
C GLU A 6 7.80 51.75 -14.38
N GLU A 7 7.34 51.05 -15.38
CA GLU A 7 7.17 49.62 -15.36
C GLU A 7 8.55 48.95 -15.43
N SER A 8 8.93 48.27 -14.35
CA SER A 8 10.11 47.42 -14.36
C SER A 8 9.92 46.26 -15.35
N PRO A 9 10.86 45.93 -16.21
CA PRO A 9 10.74 44.84 -17.18
C PRO A 9 10.67 43.51 -16.45
N HIS A 10 9.57 42.76 -16.65
CA HIS A 10 9.50 41.36 -16.29
C HIS A 10 10.65 40.62 -16.97
N PRO A 11 11.44 39.82 -16.24
CA PRO A 11 12.43 38.98 -16.89
C PRO A 11 11.69 37.98 -17.77
N GLY A 12 11.93 38.08 -19.08
CA GLY A 12 11.42 37.15 -20.08
C GLY A 12 11.80 35.70 -19.76
N PRO A 13 11.09 34.69 -20.27
CA PRO A 13 11.39 33.30 -20.00
C PRO A 13 12.83 32.99 -20.44
N ALA A 14 13.63 32.52 -19.48
CA ALA A 14 14.99 32.07 -19.73
C ALA A 14 15.01 31.01 -20.83
N ALA A 15 15.88 31.24 -21.81
CA ALA A 15 16.03 30.44 -23.01
C ALA A 15 16.15 28.92 -22.73
N GLY A 16 15.34 28.15 -23.44
CA GLY A 16 15.71 26.86 -24.05
C GLY A 16 16.38 25.80 -23.18
N GLY A 17 16.01 25.60 -21.93
CA GLY A 17 16.30 24.35 -21.22
C GLY A 17 15.31 23.28 -21.70
N ALA A 18 15.78 22.24 -22.41
CA ALA A 18 14.99 21.09 -22.78
C ALA A 18 14.25 20.59 -21.53
N VAL A 19 12.89 20.60 -21.56
CA VAL A 19 12.07 20.05 -20.47
C VAL A 19 12.60 18.64 -20.18
N PRO A 20 13.12 18.35 -18.98
CA PRO A 20 13.73 17.05 -18.72
C PRO A 20 12.72 15.96 -19.03
N SER A 21 13.12 14.98 -19.85
CA SER A 21 12.26 13.86 -20.18
C SER A 21 11.76 13.24 -18.89
N PHE A 22 10.43 13.02 -18.77
CA PHE A 22 9.83 12.33 -17.63
C PHE A 22 10.52 10.98 -17.35
N TRP A 23 10.94 10.28 -18.42
CA TRP A 23 11.68 9.03 -18.38
C TRP A 23 13.19 9.27 -18.33
N ASN A 24 13.66 9.96 -17.28
CA ASN A 24 15.09 10.11 -17.04
C ASN A 24 15.67 8.90 -16.29
N ARG A 25 16.99 8.72 -16.38
CA ARG A 25 17.72 7.63 -15.73
C ARG A 25 17.44 7.53 -14.23
N ASP A 26 17.42 8.66 -13.55
CA ASP A 26 17.29 8.71 -12.09
C ASP A 26 15.87 8.31 -11.64
N PHE A 27 14.84 8.72 -12.38
CA PHE A 27 13.47 8.27 -12.15
C PHE A 27 13.33 6.76 -12.38
N LEU A 28 13.90 6.22 -13.46
CA LEU A 28 13.87 4.79 -13.75
C LEU A 28 14.60 3.98 -12.67
N LEU A 29 15.79 4.42 -12.24
CA LEU A 29 16.52 3.76 -11.16
C LEU A 29 15.72 3.79 -9.85
N SER A 30 15.11 4.92 -9.49
CA SER A 30 14.25 5.02 -8.30
C SER A 30 13.01 4.14 -8.41
N LEU A 31 12.39 4.05 -9.58
CA LEU A 31 11.23 3.19 -9.85
C LEU A 31 11.59 1.70 -9.76
N PHE A 32 12.73 1.28 -10.32
CA PHE A 32 13.22 -0.09 -10.19
C PHE A 32 13.63 -0.40 -8.74
N GLY A 33 14.25 0.56 -8.03
CA GLY A 33 14.52 0.46 -6.60
C GLY A 33 13.23 0.21 -5.80
N TYR A 34 12.18 0.99 -6.08
CA TYR A 34 10.85 0.77 -5.49
C TYR A 34 10.27 -0.60 -5.84
N PHE A 35 10.35 -1.00 -7.11
CA PHE A 35 9.84 -2.30 -7.56
C PHE A 35 10.55 -3.45 -6.83
N PHE A 36 11.88 -3.47 -6.77
CA PHE A 36 12.64 -4.54 -6.12
C PHE A 36 12.41 -4.58 -4.60
N LEU A 37 12.32 -3.41 -3.95
CA LEU A 37 11.92 -3.32 -2.55
C LEU A 37 10.54 -3.96 -2.33
N TYR A 38 9.55 -3.55 -3.12
CA TYR A 38 8.18 -4.05 -2.99
C TYR A 38 8.06 -5.52 -3.35
N PHE A 39 8.81 -5.97 -4.38
CA PHE A 39 8.87 -7.38 -4.81
C PHE A 39 9.44 -8.26 -3.69
N SER A 40 10.54 -7.86 -3.06
CA SER A 40 11.11 -8.57 -1.91
C SER A 40 10.09 -8.75 -0.78
N VAL A 41 9.36 -7.69 -0.43
CA VAL A 41 8.33 -7.76 0.62
C VAL A 41 7.13 -8.60 0.20
N SER A 42 6.76 -8.59 -1.08
CA SER A 42 5.63 -9.39 -1.59
C SER A 42 5.92 -10.90 -1.64
N LEU A 43 7.19 -11.30 -1.69
CA LEU A 43 7.57 -12.72 -1.48
C LEU A 43 7.11 -13.22 -0.11
N PHE A 44 7.11 -12.36 0.91
CA PHE A 44 6.67 -12.66 2.28
C PHE A 44 5.15 -12.76 2.46
N PHE A 45 4.35 -12.58 1.40
CA PHE A 45 2.92 -12.89 1.47
C PHE A 45 2.65 -14.39 1.69
N LEU A 46 3.63 -15.24 1.39
CA LEU A 46 3.59 -16.67 1.71
C LEU A 46 4.28 -17.03 3.03
N LEU A 47 4.80 -16.05 3.79
CA LEU A 47 5.37 -16.30 5.13
C LEU A 47 4.39 -16.98 6.09
N PRO A 48 3.07 -16.74 6.06
CA PRO A 48 2.12 -17.50 6.87
C PRO A 48 2.21 -19.01 6.67
N LEU A 49 2.53 -19.49 5.46
CA LEU A 49 2.76 -20.92 5.19
C LEU A 49 4.05 -21.46 5.85
N PHE A 50 5.06 -20.62 6.05
CA PHE A 50 6.24 -20.97 6.81
C PHE A 50 5.92 -21.11 8.29
N LEU A 51 5.18 -20.15 8.85
CA LEU A 51 4.75 -20.18 10.24
C LEU A 51 3.83 -21.37 10.52
N ASP A 52 2.96 -21.70 9.57
CA ASP A 52 2.00 -22.82 9.70
C ASP A 52 2.67 -24.19 9.90
N GLN A 53 3.94 -24.33 9.46
CA GLN A 53 4.74 -25.55 9.73
C GLN A 53 4.96 -25.82 11.24
N PHE A 54 4.85 -24.80 12.07
CA PHE A 54 5.01 -24.89 13.52
C PHE A 54 3.67 -25.01 14.27
N HIS A 55 2.56 -25.18 13.54
CA HIS A 55 1.20 -25.30 14.10
C HIS A 55 0.82 -24.19 15.10
N PRO A 56 1.06 -22.90 14.78
CA PRO A 56 0.70 -21.81 15.67
C PRO A 56 -0.82 -21.59 15.69
N ARG A 57 -1.29 -20.80 16.66
CA ARG A 57 -2.62 -20.20 16.58
C ARG A 57 -2.66 -19.20 15.41
N HIS A 58 -3.79 -19.10 14.73
CA HIS A 58 -3.95 -18.14 13.62
C HIS A 58 -3.76 -16.68 14.09
N SER A 59 -4.13 -16.38 15.34
CA SER A 59 -3.87 -15.08 15.97
C SER A 59 -2.37 -14.76 16.10
N GLN A 60 -1.52 -15.76 16.37
CA GLN A 60 -0.06 -15.59 16.38
C GLN A 60 0.46 -15.27 14.97
N VAL A 61 -0.02 -16.00 13.94
CA VAL A 61 0.29 -15.68 12.54
C VAL A 61 -0.14 -14.26 12.21
N GLY A 62 -1.37 -13.87 12.57
CA GLY A 62 -1.88 -12.54 12.38
C GLY A 62 -1.04 -11.46 13.06
N LEU A 63 -0.58 -11.71 14.30
CA LEU A 63 0.28 -10.80 15.04
C LEU A 63 1.64 -10.63 14.36
N VAL A 64 2.29 -11.72 13.96
CA VAL A 64 3.57 -11.70 13.25
C VAL A 64 3.45 -10.97 11.91
N MET A 65 2.35 -11.15 11.19
CA MET A 65 2.13 -10.43 9.94
C MET A 65 1.77 -8.96 10.14
N GLY A 66 0.94 -8.64 11.13
CA GLY A 66 0.43 -7.28 11.40
C GLY A 66 1.46 -6.35 12.02
N ILE A 67 2.39 -6.87 12.85
CA ILE A 67 3.38 -6.05 13.58
C ILE A 67 4.23 -5.21 12.63
N GLN A 68 4.56 -5.72 11.45
CA GLN A 68 5.32 -4.97 10.44
C GLN A 68 4.58 -3.68 10.04
N SER A 69 3.27 -3.74 9.80
CA SER A 69 2.47 -2.57 9.44
C SER A 69 2.37 -1.59 10.61
N ILE A 70 2.16 -2.09 11.84
CA ILE A 70 2.07 -1.27 13.06
C ILE A 70 3.36 -0.48 13.26
N VAL A 71 4.53 -1.13 13.20
CA VAL A 71 5.82 -0.47 13.36
C VAL A 71 6.07 0.52 12.20
N ALA A 72 5.79 0.12 10.97
CA ALA A 72 5.96 0.99 9.81
C ALA A 72 5.16 2.30 9.94
N ILE A 73 3.91 2.23 10.42
CA ILE A 73 3.06 3.41 10.64
C ILE A 73 3.64 4.30 11.73
N ALA A 74 4.06 3.71 12.85
CA ALA A 74 4.58 4.46 13.99
C ALA A 74 5.81 5.29 13.62
N VAL A 75 6.64 4.81 12.70
CA VAL A 75 7.90 5.48 12.32
C VAL A 75 7.75 6.45 11.14
N ARG A 76 6.73 6.28 10.27
CA ARG A 76 6.54 7.14 9.08
C ARG A 76 6.49 8.65 9.36
N PRO A 77 5.78 9.16 10.39
CA PRO A 77 5.74 10.60 10.65
C PRO A 77 7.12 11.18 11.00
N PHE A 78 7.93 10.40 11.72
CA PHE A 78 9.28 10.79 12.10
C PHE A 78 10.20 10.83 10.88
N PHE A 79 10.25 9.74 10.11
CA PHE A 79 11.12 9.67 8.94
C PHE A 79 10.62 10.53 7.78
N GLY A 80 9.32 10.78 7.65
CA GLY A 80 8.78 11.73 6.69
C GLY A 80 9.40 13.13 6.88
N ARG A 81 9.41 13.64 8.11
CA ARG A 81 10.06 14.91 8.44
C ARG A 81 11.58 14.88 8.19
N LEU A 82 12.22 13.76 8.52
CA LEU A 82 13.66 13.63 8.31
C LEU A 82 14.02 13.61 6.82
N ILE A 83 13.19 12.96 5.97
CA ILE A 83 13.30 12.98 4.51
C ILE A 83 13.18 14.42 3.99
N ASP A 84 12.25 15.19 4.55
CA ASP A 84 12.08 16.59 4.17
C ASP A 84 13.31 17.47 4.46
N VAL A 85 14.07 17.18 5.50
CA VAL A 85 15.24 17.97 5.91
C VAL A 85 16.54 17.46 5.29
N ARG A 86 16.73 16.12 5.27
CA ARG A 86 18.02 15.49 4.91
C ARG A 86 18.02 14.81 3.55
N GLY A 87 16.87 14.78 2.86
CA GLY A 87 16.70 14.01 1.62
C GLY A 87 16.29 12.56 1.87
N GLY A 88 15.85 11.89 0.81
CA GLY A 88 15.27 10.53 0.89
C GLY A 88 16.28 9.41 0.76
N ARG A 89 17.37 9.60 -0.01
CA ARG A 89 18.30 8.53 -0.39
C ARG A 89 18.97 7.86 0.81
N GLY A 90 19.55 8.64 1.71
CA GLY A 90 20.22 8.11 2.91
C GLY A 90 19.26 7.33 3.81
N ILE A 91 18.04 7.83 3.97
CA ILE A 91 16.98 7.21 4.77
C ILE A 91 16.48 5.91 4.10
N ALA A 92 16.31 5.93 2.77
CA ALA A 92 15.93 4.74 2.01
C ALA A 92 16.96 3.63 2.16
N LEU A 93 18.26 3.94 2.00
CA LEU A 93 19.37 2.99 2.15
C LEU A 93 19.51 2.46 3.58
N ALA A 94 19.37 3.31 4.60
CA ALA A 94 19.33 2.87 5.99
C ALA A 94 18.15 1.94 6.29
N GLY A 95 16.97 2.27 5.77
CA GLY A 95 15.78 1.40 5.87
C GLY A 95 15.97 0.06 5.15
N LEU A 96 16.56 0.06 3.95
CA LEU A 96 16.90 -1.16 3.22
C LEU A 96 17.91 -2.02 3.99
N LEU A 97 18.91 -1.42 4.61
CA LEU A 97 19.89 -2.14 5.44
C LEU A 97 19.22 -2.82 6.63
N ILE A 98 18.36 -2.09 7.36
CA ILE A 98 17.60 -2.65 8.50
C ILE A 98 16.73 -3.81 8.03
N LEU A 99 16.02 -3.64 6.92
CA LEU A 99 15.17 -4.68 6.35
C LEU A 99 16.00 -5.88 5.89
N ALA A 100 17.14 -5.66 5.23
CA ALA A 100 18.05 -6.71 4.79
C ALA A 100 18.65 -7.50 5.98
N LEU A 101 19.05 -6.82 7.06
CA LEU A 101 19.57 -7.46 8.26
C LEU A 101 18.51 -8.28 9.01
N SER A 102 17.23 -7.99 8.82
CA SER A 102 16.15 -8.78 9.42
C SER A 102 15.87 -10.12 8.71
N LEU A 103 16.40 -10.34 7.50
CA LEU A 103 16.11 -11.55 6.70
C LEU A 103 16.95 -12.76 7.08
N PRO A 104 18.31 -12.69 7.22
CA PRO A 104 19.12 -13.87 7.50
C PRO A 104 18.70 -14.61 8.78
N PRO A 105 18.31 -13.93 9.91
CA PRO A 105 17.88 -14.63 11.11
C PRO A 105 16.60 -15.46 10.94
N PHE A 106 15.83 -15.31 9.84
CA PHE A 106 14.69 -16.20 9.57
C PHE A 106 15.12 -17.68 9.39
N HIS A 107 16.38 -17.94 9.01
CA HIS A 107 16.93 -19.31 8.99
C HIS A 107 17.03 -19.95 10.37
N LEU A 108 17.04 -19.13 11.43
CA LEU A 108 17.11 -19.61 12.83
C LEU A 108 15.73 -19.80 13.47
N VAL A 109 14.65 -19.40 12.79
CA VAL A 109 13.28 -19.55 13.29
C VAL A 109 12.93 -21.02 13.39
N ARG A 110 12.53 -21.44 14.61
CA ARG A 110 12.15 -22.83 14.95
C ARG A 110 10.73 -22.94 15.50
N ASP A 111 10.09 -21.79 15.73
CA ASP A 111 8.73 -21.69 16.22
C ASP A 111 8.09 -20.39 15.71
N ALA A 112 6.78 -20.23 15.93
CA ALA A 112 6.05 -19.00 15.61
C ALA A 112 6.01 -18.02 16.80
N GLY A 113 7.00 -18.06 17.68
CA GLY A 113 7.08 -17.28 18.90
C GLY A 113 7.64 -15.86 18.71
N TRP A 114 8.52 -15.46 19.65
CA TRP A 114 9.04 -14.09 19.72
C TRP A 114 10.01 -13.72 18.58
N LEU A 115 10.78 -14.70 18.05
CA LEU A 115 11.81 -14.41 17.05
C LEU A 115 11.20 -13.91 15.73
N PRO A 116 10.27 -14.62 15.06
CA PRO A 116 9.65 -14.08 13.84
C PRO A 116 8.88 -12.78 14.11
N LEU A 117 8.31 -12.60 15.31
CA LEU A 117 7.66 -11.34 15.68
C LEU A 117 8.67 -10.18 15.72
N LEU A 118 9.83 -10.37 16.37
CA LEU A 118 10.90 -9.37 16.43
C LEU A 118 11.44 -9.05 15.03
N LEU A 119 11.72 -10.07 14.22
CA LEU A 119 12.24 -9.89 12.86
C LEU A 119 11.25 -9.10 11.98
N ARG A 120 9.96 -9.37 12.12
CA ARG A 120 8.91 -8.62 11.41
C ARG A 120 8.76 -7.19 11.94
N ALA A 121 8.95 -6.95 13.25
CA ALA A 121 8.97 -5.61 13.83
C ALA A 121 10.16 -4.80 13.32
N VAL A 122 11.37 -5.36 13.35
CA VAL A 122 12.59 -4.75 12.78
C VAL A 122 12.41 -4.51 11.28
N GLY A 123 11.89 -5.50 10.55
CA GLY A 123 11.53 -5.36 9.15
C GLY A 123 10.51 -4.25 8.90
N GLY A 124 9.56 -4.03 9.82
CA GLY A 124 8.59 -2.94 9.78
C GLY A 124 9.22 -1.56 9.86
N LEU A 125 10.23 -1.41 10.72
CA LEU A 125 11.04 -0.18 10.78
C LEU A 125 11.73 0.08 9.44
N GLY A 126 12.46 -0.90 8.91
CA GLY A 126 13.14 -0.79 7.62
C GLY A 126 12.18 -0.53 6.46
N TRP A 127 11.03 -1.21 6.44
CA TRP A 127 9.96 -1.01 5.45
C TRP A 127 9.38 0.40 5.51
N GLY A 128 9.02 0.89 6.71
CA GLY A 128 8.46 2.24 6.90
C GLY A 128 9.40 3.34 6.42
N MET A 129 10.70 3.21 6.70
CA MET A 129 11.74 4.12 6.25
C MET A 129 11.94 4.07 4.73
N SER A 130 12.27 2.89 4.20
CA SER A 130 12.65 2.72 2.80
C SER A 130 11.50 3.00 1.84
N MET A 131 10.30 2.54 2.15
CA MET A 131 9.11 2.76 1.32
C MET A 131 8.76 4.25 1.21
N THR A 132 8.71 4.95 2.35
CA THR A 132 8.38 6.39 2.38
C THR A 132 9.42 7.21 1.63
N ALA A 133 10.70 6.91 1.86
CA ALA A 133 11.80 7.63 1.24
C ALA A 133 11.87 7.37 -0.28
N THR A 134 11.68 6.13 -0.72
CA THR A 134 11.73 5.79 -2.15
C THR A 134 10.57 6.41 -2.93
N ILE A 135 9.35 6.42 -2.35
CA ILE A 135 8.21 7.13 -2.97
C ILE A 135 8.49 8.63 -3.07
N ALA A 136 9.06 9.24 -2.02
CA ALA A 136 9.43 10.65 -2.03
C ALA A 136 10.45 10.94 -3.14
N MET A 137 11.52 10.14 -3.27
CA MET A 137 12.52 10.26 -4.33
C MET A 137 11.89 10.19 -5.73
N CYS A 138 11.02 9.20 -5.99
CA CYS A 138 10.30 9.09 -7.27
C CYS A 138 9.41 10.31 -7.53
N SER A 139 8.78 10.87 -6.50
CA SER A 139 7.92 12.04 -6.61
C SER A 139 8.73 13.33 -6.88
N ASP A 140 9.89 13.47 -6.24
CA ASP A 140 10.76 14.63 -6.40
C ASP A 140 11.44 14.69 -7.78
N LEU A 141 11.66 13.53 -8.41
CA LEU A 141 12.21 13.42 -9.76
C LEU A 141 11.17 13.66 -10.86
N ALA A 142 9.89 13.70 -10.52
CA ALA A 142 8.82 13.97 -11.48
C ALA A 142 8.56 15.47 -11.62
N PRO A 143 8.38 16.01 -12.86
CA PRO A 143 7.86 17.37 -13.06
C PRO A 143 6.53 17.59 -12.33
N ALA A 144 6.30 18.78 -11.79
CA ALA A 144 5.10 19.07 -11.00
C ALA A 144 3.79 18.78 -11.76
N GLU A 145 3.75 19.07 -13.06
CA GLU A 145 2.60 18.82 -13.94
C GLU A 145 2.36 17.31 -14.16
N LYS A 146 3.38 16.47 -13.94
CA LYS A 146 3.34 15.01 -14.16
C LYS A 146 3.36 14.20 -12.87
N LEU A 147 3.23 14.83 -11.71
CA LEU A 147 3.27 14.16 -10.41
C LEU A 147 2.18 13.08 -10.29
N ALA A 148 0.96 13.35 -10.73
CA ALA A 148 -0.13 12.37 -10.72
C ALA A 148 0.19 11.14 -11.58
N LYS A 149 0.81 11.36 -12.75
CA LYS A 149 1.27 10.27 -13.64
C LYS A 149 2.38 9.45 -12.98
N SER A 150 3.33 10.10 -12.29
CA SER A 150 4.40 9.43 -11.54
C SER A 150 3.83 8.52 -10.46
N MET A 151 2.90 9.04 -9.64
CA MET A 151 2.24 8.27 -8.58
C MET A 151 1.44 7.09 -9.15
N GLY A 152 0.81 7.28 -10.33
CA GLY A 152 0.14 6.19 -11.04
C GLY A 152 1.10 5.06 -11.44
N ILE A 153 2.27 5.41 -11.99
CA ILE A 153 3.29 4.44 -12.41
C ILE A 153 3.86 3.68 -11.20
N ILE A 154 4.17 4.40 -10.10
CA ILE A 154 4.61 3.79 -8.84
C ILE A 154 3.54 2.80 -8.34
N GLY A 155 2.27 3.20 -8.37
CA GLY A 155 1.16 2.33 -7.97
C GLY A 155 1.03 1.07 -8.84
N VAL A 156 1.26 1.17 -10.16
CA VAL A 156 1.28 0.02 -11.07
C VAL A 156 2.48 -0.87 -10.78
N ALA A 157 3.68 -0.30 -10.56
CA ALA A 157 4.87 -1.08 -10.21
C ALA A 157 4.65 -1.89 -8.92
N GLY A 158 3.98 -1.31 -7.90
CA GLY A 158 3.57 -2.03 -6.69
C GLY A 158 2.59 -3.17 -6.96
N LEU A 159 1.59 -2.96 -7.84
CA LEU A 159 0.65 -4.02 -8.22
C LEU A 159 1.33 -5.15 -9.02
N VAL A 160 2.28 -4.83 -9.88
CA VAL A 160 3.09 -5.84 -10.59
C VAL A 160 3.95 -6.64 -9.62
N ALA A 161 4.57 -5.99 -8.62
CA ALA A 161 5.30 -6.67 -7.56
C ALA A 161 4.37 -7.60 -6.74
N ASN A 162 3.15 -7.15 -6.40
CA ASN A 162 2.13 -7.97 -5.74
C ASN A 162 1.64 -9.16 -6.59
N ALA A 163 1.63 -9.01 -7.92
CA ALA A 163 1.26 -10.09 -8.83
C ALA A 163 2.33 -11.17 -8.90
N LEU A 164 3.58 -10.73 -9.11
CA LEU A 164 4.70 -11.62 -9.41
C LEU A 164 5.36 -12.19 -8.15
N GLY A 165 5.35 -11.45 -7.02
CA GLY A 165 6.02 -11.87 -5.79
C GLY A 165 5.50 -13.19 -5.24
N PRO A 166 4.19 -13.34 -4.90
CA PRO A 166 3.67 -14.60 -4.39
C PRO A 166 3.75 -15.75 -5.40
N LEU A 167 3.63 -15.45 -6.71
CA LEU A 167 3.80 -16.45 -7.77
C LEU A 167 5.24 -16.98 -7.80
N ALA A 168 6.22 -16.06 -7.73
CA ALA A 168 7.63 -16.41 -7.65
C ALA A 168 7.96 -17.12 -6.34
N ALA A 169 7.40 -16.65 -5.21
CA ALA A 169 7.58 -17.24 -3.89
C ALA A 169 7.14 -18.71 -3.87
N GLU A 170 5.98 -19.03 -4.47
CA GLU A 170 5.48 -20.40 -4.56
C GLU A 170 6.47 -21.31 -5.31
N GLU A 171 7.02 -20.85 -6.43
CA GLU A 171 7.99 -21.61 -7.22
C GLU A 171 9.35 -21.75 -6.49
N ILE A 172 9.80 -20.67 -5.84
CA ILE A 172 11.04 -20.68 -5.05
C ILE A 172 10.92 -21.68 -3.89
N ILE A 173 9.80 -21.65 -3.16
CA ILE A 173 9.54 -22.56 -2.03
C ILE A 173 9.47 -24.01 -2.52
N ARG A 174 8.81 -24.25 -3.64
CA ARG A 174 8.70 -25.59 -4.25
C ARG A 174 10.05 -26.19 -4.62
N ARG A 175 10.99 -25.37 -5.13
CA ARG A 175 12.32 -25.83 -5.58
C ARG A 175 13.38 -25.85 -4.49
N GLY A 176 13.27 -25.03 -3.47
CA GLY A 176 14.36 -24.85 -2.51
C GLY A 176 13.95 -24.49 -1.08
N GLY A 177 12.66 -24.56 -0.78
CA GLY A 177 12.14 -24.27 0.56
C GLY A 177 12.16 -22.79 0.93
N PHE A 178 11.78 -22.51 2.17
CA PHE A 178 11.69 -21.14 2.69
C PHE A 178 13.06 -20.47 2.88
N GLY A 179 14.12 -21.26 3.19
CA GLY A 179 15.48 -20.70 3.27
C GLY A 179 15.87 -19.95 2.00
N ARG A 180 15.66 -20.61 0.84
CA ARG A 180 15.93 -19.97 -0.46
C ARG A 180 15.05 -18.77 -0.74
N LEU A 181 13.82 -18.73 -0.21
CA LEU A 181 12.94 -17.55 -0.30
C LEU A 181 13.57 -16.35 0.43
N PHE A 182 14.13 -16.56 1.64
CA PHE A 182 14.76 -15.50 2.42
C PHE A 182 16.00 -14.95 1.70
N ASP A 183 16.84 -15.84 1.12
CA ASP A 183 18.03 -15.45 0.38
C ASP A 183 17.70 -14.66 -0.88
N ILE A 184 16.69 -15.09 -1.64
CA ILE A 184 16.24 -14.38 -2.84
C ILE A 184 15.61 -13.03 -2.47
N SER A 185 14.87 -12.96 -1.36
CA SER A 185 14.35 -11.68 -0.86
C SER A 185 15.48 -10.70 -0.53
N LEU A 186 16.54 -11.19 0.13
CA LEU A 186 17.75 -10.40 0.40
C LEU A 186 18.39 -9.90 -0.89
N PHE A 187 18.53 -10.75 -1.89
CA PHE A 187 19.07 -10.36 -3.20
C PHE A 187 18.29 -9.18 -3.81
N PHE A 188 16.95 -9.21 -3.78
CA PHE A 188 16.14 -8.11 -4.31
C PHE A 188 16.25 -6.83 -3.48
N LEU A 189 16.46 -6.91 -2.15
CA LEU A 189 16.76 -5.73 -1.34
C LEU A 189 18.11 -5.10 -1.71
N LEU A 190 19.13 -5.93 -1.96
CA LEU A 190 20.44 -5.46 -2.42
C LEU A 190 20.35 -4.85 -3.82
N ALA A 191 19.57 -5.44 -4.72
CA ALA A 191 19.27 -4.87 -6.03
C ALA A 191 18.56 -3.51 -5.93
N SER A 192 17.59 -3.38 -5.00
CA SER A 192 16.95 -2.10 -4.68
C SER A 192 17.96 -1.07 -4.22
N ALA A 193 18.85 -1.44 -3.28
CA ALA A 193 19.90 -0.55 -2.78
C ALA A 193 20.86 -0.11 -3.90
N ALA A 194 21.27 -1.02 -4.77
CA ALA A 194 22.10 -0.69 -5.92
C ALA A 194 21.44 0.30 -6.88
N CYS A 195 20.14 0.13 -7.15
CA CYS A 195 19.38 1.08 -7.96
C CYS A 195 19.33 2.48 -7.30
N LEU A 196 19.05 2.56 -6.00
CA LEU A 196 18.95 3.83 -5.28
C LEU A 196 20.32 4.50 -5.10
N LEU A 197 21.41 3.74 -5.00
CA LEU A 197 22.78 4.27 -5.00
C LEU A 197 23.13 4.92 -6.35
N GLY A 198 22.64 4.37 -7.46
CA GLY A 198 22.85 4.89 -8.79
C GLY A 198 21.98 6.10 -9.17
N ALA A 199 20.88 6.33 -8.45
CA ALA A 199 19.97 7.45 -8.69
C ALA A 199 20.49 8.74 -8.06
N ARG A 200 20.33 9.87 -8.75
CA ARG A 200 20.63 11.19 -8.17
C ARG A 200 19.50 11.61 -7.22
N GLU A 201 19.88 12.28 -6.14
CA GLU A 201 18.93 12.85 -5.19
C GLU A 201 18.61 14.29 -5.58
N VAL A 202 17.32 14.62 -5.60
CA VAL A 202 16.84 15.99 -5.74
C VAL A 202 16.35 16.42 -4.37
N VAL A 203 17.11 17.31 -3.71
CA VAL A 203 16.67 17.89 -2.43
C VAL A 203 15.84 19.13 -2.75
N ARG A 204 14.52 19.07 -2.51
CA ARG A 204 13.65 20.25 -2.61
C ARG A 204 13.76 21.10 -1.34
N THR A 205 13.78 22.40 -1.50
CA THR A 205 13.75 23.33 -0.36
C THR A 205 12.38 23.27 0.36
N GLU A 206 12.34 23.59 1.66
CA GLU A 206 11.09 23.65 2.44
C GLU A 206 10.03 24.57 1.80
N ALA A 207 10.46 25.65 1.15
CA ALA A 207 9.58 26.57 0.45
C ALA A 207 8.87 25.94 -0.77
N GLU A 208 9.50 24.98 -1.45
CA GLU A 208 8.95 24.29 -2.62
C GLU A 208 7.98 23.16 -2.25
N ARG A 209 8.03 22.66 -1.02
CA ARG A 209 7.20 21.53 -0.57
C ARG A 209 5.84 21.96 -0.01
N GLY A 210 5.67 23.19 0.39
CA GLY A 210 4.46 23.69 1.02
C GLY A 210 4.17 22.99 2.36
N ARG A 211 3.87 23.73 3.42
CA ARG A 211 3.46 23.13 4.69
C ARG A 211 2.00 22.71 4.63
N PRO A 212 1.67 21.44 4.94
CA PRO A 212 0.26 21.04 5.00
C PRO A 212 -0.46 21.84 6.10
N ASP A 213 -1.60 22.42 5.76
CA ASP A 213 -2.44 23.10 6.74
C ASP A 213 -3.22 22.09 7.59
N THR A 214 -2.64 21.72 8.73
CA THR A 214 -3.27 20.80 9.69
C THR A 214 -4.42 21.43 10.46
N ARG A 215 -4.63 22.76 10.37
CA ARG A 215 -5.74 23.45 11.07
C ARG A 215 -7.08 22.96 10.57
N VAL A 216 -7.17 22.57 9.29
CA VAL A 216 -8.38 21.99 8.68
C VAL A 216 -8.89 20.78 9.50
N LEU A 217 -8.00 19.90 9.98
CA LEU A 217 -8.40 18.74 10.78
C LEU A 217 -9.04 19.10 12.13
N ARG A 218 -8.67 20.23 12.72
CA ARG A 218 -9.23 20.68 14.01
C ARG A 218 -10.64 21.28 13.87
N MET A 219 -11.03 21.67 12.69
CA MET A 219 -12.34 22.27 12.41
C MET A 219 -13.41 21.23 12.06
N ILE A 220 -13.03 19.98 11.85
CA ILE A 220 -13.94 18.91 11.44
C ILE A 220 -14.55 18.26 12.69
N PRO A 221 -15.88 18.06 12.74
CA PRO A 221 -16.51 17.33 13.84
C PRO A 221 -15.93 15.92 14.00
N ILE A 222 -15.68 15.52 15.23
CA ILE A 222 -15.05 14.23 15.56
C ILE A 222 -15.78 13.04 14.92
N LEU A 223 -17.12 13.07 14.91
CA LEU A 223 -17.92 12.02 14.31
C LEU A 223 -17.66 11.89 12.79
N THR A 224 -17.50 13.01 12.10
CA THR A 224 -17.15 13.04 10.67
C THR A 224 -15.77 12.46 10.44
N ILE A 225 -14.78 12.82 11.28
CA ILE A 225 -13.43 12.24 11.22
C ILE A 225 -13.50 10.73 11.42
N LEU A 226 -14.23 10.25 12.44
CA LEU A 226 -14.35 8.81 12.71
C LEU A 226 -14.98 8.04 11.55
N VAL A 227 -16.03 8.58 10.93
CA VAL A 227 -16.70 7.94 9.78
C VAL A 227 -15.81 7.90 8.53
N ILE A 228 -15.15 9.03 8.22
CA ILE A 228 -14.26 9.11 7.05
C ILE A 228 -13.03 8.24 7.26
N SER A 229 -12.46 8.22 8.48
CA SER A 229 -11.30 7.40 8.83
C SER A 229 -11.64 5.91 8.94
N GLY A 230 -12.86 5.58 9.34
CA GLY A 230 -13.31 4.19 9.50
C GLY A 230 -13.25 3.41 8.20
N MET A 231 -13.66 4.01 7.09
CA MET A 231 -13.69 3.30 5.79
C MET A 231 -12.29 2.84 5.33
N PRO A 232 -11.21 3.66 5.32
CA PRO A 232 -9.86 3.21 5.04
C PRO A 232 -9.36 2.14 6.02
N VAL A 233 -9.69 2.27 7.33
CA VAL A 233 -9.28 1.28 8.35
C VAL A 233 -9.92 -0.07 8.08
N PHE A 234 -11.24 -0.14 7.88
CA PHE A 234 -11.91 -1.40 7.58
C PHE A 234 -11.46 -1.98 6.23
N HIS A 235 -11.24 -1.15 5.21
CA HIS A 235 -10.69 -1.58 3.93
C HIS A 235 -9.28 -2.18 4.11
N GLY A 236 -8.42 -1.54 4.91
CA GLY A 236 -7.09 -2.06 5.25
C GLY A 236 -7.16 -3.38 6.03
N ALA A 237 -8.04 -3.48 7.02
CA ALA A 237 -8.23 -4.69 7.82
C ALA A 237 -8.64 -5.90 6.97
N VAL A 238 -9.61 -5.71 6.09
CA VAL A 238 -10.07 -6.73 5.13
C VAL A 238 -8.96 -7.10 4.15
N ARG A 239 -8.19 -6.12 3.67
CA ARG A 239 -7.04 -6.36 2.79
C ARG A 239 -5.96 -7.18 3.49
N GLY A 240 -5.70 -6.89 4.78
CA GLY A 240 -4.80 -7.68 5.62
C GLY A 240 -5.28 -9.13 5.76
N ALA A 241 -6.57 -9.34 6.05
CA ALA A 241 -7.16 -10.68 6.11
C ALA A 241 -6.96 -11.46 4.80
N MET A 242 -7.19 -10.81 3.65
CA MET A 242 -6.98 -11.41 2.33
C MET A 242 -5.52 -11.79 2.09
N ILE A 243 -4.58 -10.88 2.30
CA ILE A 243 -3.16 -11.12 1.98
C ILE A 243 -2.55 -12.16 2.91
N TYR A 244 -2.87 -12.10 4.22
CA TYR A 244 -2.13 -12.87 5.21
C TYR A 244 -2.72 -14.27 5.44
N PHE A 245 -4.02 -14.46 5.20
CA PHE A 245 -4.65 -15.75 5.49
C PHE A 245 -5.07 -16.55 4.26
N ILE A 246 -5.14 -15.95 3.07
CA ILE A 246 -5.61 -16.66 1.86
C ILE A 246 -4.74 -17.88 1.52
N ALA A 247 -3.41 -17.79 1.77
CA ALA A 247 -2.49 -18.86 1.46
C ALA A 247 -2.70 -20.06 2.41
N VAL A 248 -2.83 -19.81 3.71
CA VAL A 248 -3.07 -20.87 4.71
C VAL A 248 -4.47 -21.45 4.55
N PHE A 249 -5.49 -20.60 4.35
CA PHE A 249 -6.84 -21.04 4.07
C PHE A 249 -6.94 -21.91 2.80
N GLY A 250 -6.31 -21.47 1.70
CA GLY A 250 -6.29 -22.26 0.47
C GLY A 250 -5.68 -23.64 0.70
N ARG A 251 -4.58 -23.73 1.45
CA ARG A 251 -3.98 -25.02 1.83
C ARG A 251 -4.87 -25.88 2.71
N SER A 252 -5.56 -25.29 3.67
CA SER A 252 -6.49 -26.04 4.55
C SER A 252 -7.66 -26.68 3.82
N VAL A 253 -8.04 -26.15 2.63
CA VAL A 253 -9.06 -26.72 1.75
C VAL A 253 -8.47 -27.53 0.57
N GLY A 254 -7.18 -27.88 0.63
CA GLY A 254 -6.52 -28.77 -0.33
C GLY A 254 -5.98 -28.06 -1.60
N ILE A 255 -6.00 -26.74 -1.66
CA ILE A 255 -5.49 -25.97 -2.82
C ILE A 255 -3.98 -25.74 -2.64
N GLN A 256 -3.16 -26.36 -3.51
CA GLN A 256 -1.71 -26.28 -3.43
C GLN A 256 -1.13 -25.01 -4.05
N ARG A 257 -1.78 -24.46 -5.08
CA ARG A 257 -1.30 -23.30 -5.83
C ARG A 257 -2.09 -22.04 -5.45
N ILE A 258 -1.40 -21.11 -4.76
CA ILE A 258 -2.00 -19.85 -4.29
C ILE A 258 -1.50 -18.64 -5.10
N GLY A 259 -0.30 -18.71 -5.66
CA GLY A 259 0.30 -17.63 -6.46
C GLY A 259 -0.62 -17.08 -7.56
N PRO A 260 -1.34 -17.91 -8.34
CA PRO A 260 -2.28 -17.46 -9.35
C PRO A 260 -3.41 -16.56 -8.83
N PHE A 261 -3.85 -16.72 -7.58
CA PHE A 261 -4.81 -15.81 -6.95
C PHE A 261 -4.28 -14.36 -6.94
N PHE A 262 -3.04 -14.16 -6.47
CA PHE A 262 -2.42 -12.83 -6.39
C PHE A 262 -2.16 -12.24 -7.77
N LEU A 263 -1.76 -13.09 -8.74
CA LEU A 263 -1.56 -12.67 -10.12
C LEU A 263 -2.85 -12.11 -10.71
N VAL A 264 -3.93 -12.91 -10.69
CA VAL A 264 -5.22 -12.52 -11.28
C VAL A 264 -5.83 -11.32 -10.53
N PHE A 265 -5.71 -11.29 -9.19
CA PHE A 265 -6.12 -10.15 -8.37
C PHE A 265 -5.45 -8.85 -8.82
N SER A 266 -4.12 -8.88 -8.97
CA SER A 266 -3.36 -7.68 -9.33
C SER A 266 -3.61 -7.26 -10.79
N LEU A 267 -3.71 -8.21 -11.72
CA LEU A 267 -4.06 -7.94 -13.11
C LEU A 267 -5.46 -7.30 -13.23
N ALA A 268 -6.45 -7.85 -12.53
CA ALA A 268 -7.79 -7.28 -12.49
C ALA A 268 -7.78 -5.85 -11.93
N ALA A 269 -7.02 -5.61 -10.84
CA ALA A 269 -6.89 -4.27 -10.26
C ALA A 269 -6.21 -3.28 -11.20
N ILE A 270 -5.17 -3.70 -11.94
CA ILE A 270 -4.48 -2.88 -12.93
C ILE A 270 -5.43 -2.52 -14.08
N LEU A 271 -6.08 -3.53 -14.68
CA LEU A 271 -7.00 -3.33 -15.80
C LEU A 271 -8.16 -2.40 -15.42
N THR A 272 -8.70 -2.58 -14.22
CA THR A 272 -9.78 -1.72 -13.71
C THR A 272 -9.32 -0.27 -13.53
N ARG A 273 -8.11 -0.04 -13.02
CA ARG A 273 -7.57 1.33 -12.88
C ARG A 273 -7.39 2.03 -14.21
N PHE A 274 -6.93 1.32 -15.25
CA PHE A 274 -6.76 1.90 -16.58
C PHE A 274 -8.08 2.10 -17.30
N GLY A 275 -9.02 1.16 -17.19
CA GLY A 275 -10.28 1.22 -17.91
C GLY A 275 -11.37 2.07 -17.24
N MET A 276 -11.32 2.20 -15.91
CA MET A 276 -12.40 2.81 -15.13
C MET A 276 -11.90 3.88 -14.14
N GLY A 277 -10.65 4.34 -14.28
CA GLY A 277 -10.04 5.34 -13.37
C GLY A 277 -10.82 6.64 -13.28
N ASP A 278 -11.41 7.09 -14.38
CA ASP A 278 -12.17 8.35 -14.48
C ASP A 278 -13.63 8.21 -13.99
N LEU A 279 -14.08 7.00 -13.63
CA LEU A 279 -15.47 6.75 -13.27
C LEU A 279 -15.91 7.59 -12.06
N SER A 280 -15.01 7.72 -11.08
CA SER A 280 -15.30 8.49 -9.86
C SER A 280 -15.34 10.01 -10.11
N ASP A 281 -14.67 10.49 -11.17
CA ASP A 281 -14.73 11.89 -11.59
C ASP A 281 -16.05 12.20 -12.32
N ARG A 282 -16.54 11.23 -13.11
CA ARG A 282 -17.77 11.39 -13.91
C ARG A 282 -19.05 11.22 -13.10
N PHE A 283 -19.11 10.18 -12.25
CA PHE A 283 -20.34 9.79 -11.54
C PHE A 283 -20.37 10.22 -10.07
N GLY A 284 -19.27 10.80 -9.57
CA GLY A 284 -19.13 11.19 -8.18
C GLY A 284 -18.49 10.11 -7.31
N ARG A 285 -17.76 10.53 -6.27
CA ARG A 285 -16.93 9.66 -5.44
C ARG A 285 -17.73 8.57 -4.75
N LYS A 286 -18.79 8.94 -4.03
CA LYS A 286 -19.63 7.98 -3.29
C LYS A 286 -20.32 6.96 -4.21
N THR A 287 -20.74 7.39 -5.40
CA THR A 287 -21.41 6.52 -6.40
C THR A 287 -20.49 5.39 -6.86
N VAL A 288 -19.16 5.58 -6.85
CA VAL A 288 -18.18 4.53 -7.20
C VAL A 288 -17.71 3.76 -5.98
N ILE A 289 -17.57 4.42 -4.82
CA ILE A 289 -17.16 3.76 -3.57
C ILE A 289 -18.16 2.66 -3.16
N LEU A 290 -19.46 2.92 -3.25
CA LEU A 290 -20.49 1.97 -2.86
C LEU A 290 -20.41 0.65 -3.63
N PRO A 291 -20.53 0.62 -4.97
CA PRO A 291 -20.46 -0.65 -5.72
C PRO A 291 -19.08 -1.31 -5.57
N ALA A 292 -17.98 -0.56 -5.51
CA ALA A 292 -16.66 -1.13 -5.28
C ALA A 292 -16.56 -1.85 -3.93
N ALA A 293 -17.09 -1.24 -2.86
CA ALA A 293 -17.15 -1.86 -1.53
C ALA A 293 -18.07 -3.09 -1.52
N LEU A 294 -19.23 -3.04 -2.17
CA LEU A 294 -20.15 -4.17 -2.28
C LEU A 294 -19.51 -5.34 -3.05
N ILE A 295 -18.74 -5.07 -4.10
CA ILE A 295 -17.98 -6.11 -4.82
C ILE A 295 -16.95 -6.77 -3.88
N ILE A 296 -16.23 -6.00 -3.06
CA ILE A 296 -15.27 -6.55 -2.09
C ILE A 296 -16.01 -7.35 -1.01
N CYS A 297 -17.14 -6.86 -0.49
CA CYS A 297 -17.96 -7.62 0.47
C CYS A 297 -18.42 -8.94 -0.13
N GLY A 298 -19.00 -8.92 -1.33
CA GLY A 298 -19.44 -10.12 -2.05
C GLY A 298 -18.27 -11.08 -2.32
N ASN A 299 -17.10 -10.54 -2.65
CA ASN A 299 -15.89 -11.35 -2.82
C ASN A 299 -15.46 -12.03 -1.51
N LEU A 300 -15.56 -11.38 -0.36
CA LEU A 300 -15.23 -12.01 0.93
C LEU A 300 -16.18 -13.14 1.28
N PHE A 301 -17.47 -12.98 0.99
CA PHE A 301 -18.43 -14.09 1.10
C PHE A 301 -18.12 -15.22 0.11
N LEU A 302 -17.70 -14.89 -1.12
CA LEU A 302 -17.25 -15.89 -2.09
C LEU A 302 -16.01 -16.64 -1.58
N VAL A 303 -15.01 -15.90 -1.05
CA VAL A 303 -13.79 -16.50 -0.45
C VAL A 303 -14.17 -17.44 0.69
N SER A 304 -15.14 -17.09 1.55
CA SER A 304 -15.60 -17.97 2.64
C SER A 304 -16.13 -19.32 2.15
N GLN A 305 -16.58 -19.41 0.89
CA GLN A 305 -17.09 -20.63 0.26
C GLN A 305 -16.05 -21.35 -0.62
N VAL A 306 -14.80 -20.87 -0.69
CA VAL A 306 -13.77 -21.48 -1.52
C VAL A 306 -13.53 -22.94 -1.13
N ARG A 307 -13.64 -23.82 -2.14
CA ARG A 307 -13.39 -25.28 -2.06
C ARG A 307 -12.60 -25.80 -3.27
N SER A 308 -12.34 -24.96 -4.26
CA SER A 308 -11.64 -25.33 -5.49
C SER A 308 -10.71 -24.24 -5.95
N PHE A 309 -9.68 -24.64 -6.70
CA PHE A 309 -8.72 -23.72 -7.30
C PHE A 309 -9.40 -22.70 -8.22
N THR A 310 -10.37 -23.15 -9.04
CA THR A 310 -11.10 -22.25 -9.96
C THR A 310 -11.86 -21.16 -9.20
N LEU A 311 -12.52 -21.51 -8.07
CA LEU A 311 -13.25 -20.55 -7.25
C LEU A 311 -12.29 -19.57 -6.56
N LEU A 312 -11.11 -20.02 -6.13
CA LEU A 312 -10.07 -19.17 -5.57
C LEU A 312 -9.60 -18.13 -6.60
N VAL A 313 -9.30 -18.55 -7.85
CA VAL A 313 -8.87 -17.66 -8.92
C VAL A 313 -9.97 -16.67 -9.31
N ALA A 314 -11.23 -17.13 -9.39
CA ALA A 314 -12.39 -16.28 -9.63
C ALA A 314 -12.55 -15.21 -8.54
N ALA A 315 -12.39 -15.59 -7.26
CA ALA A 315 -12.38 -14.65 -6.15
C ALA A 315 -11.23 -13.65 -6.27
N GLY A 316 -10.05 -14.08 -6.73
CA GLY A 316 -8.93 -13.18 -7.05
C GLY A 316 -9.33 -12.11 -8.07
N CYS A 317 -9.99 -12.50 -9.16
CA CYS A 317 -10.46 -11.59 -10.21
C CYS A 317 -11.47 -10.55 -9.66
N ILE A 318 -12.50 -11.03 -8.98
CA ILE A 318 -13.57 -10.17 -8.42
C ILE A 318 -13.01 -9.21 -7.36
N GLY A 319 -12.17 -9.73 -6.45
CA GLY A 319 -11.53 -8.91 -5.42
C GLY A 319 -10.58 -7.86 -6.02
N GLY A 320 -9.82 -8.23 -7.05
CA GLY A 320 -8.95 -7.31 -7.78
C GLY A 320 -9.72 -6.19 -8.48
N PHE A 321 -10.85 -6.52 -9.11
CA PHE A 321 -11.74 -5.54 -9.72
C PHE A 321 -12.24 -4.52 -8.69
N GLY A 322 -12.77 -4.97 -7.56
CA GLY A 322 -13.21 -4.09 -6.46
C GLY A 322 -12.09 -3.23 -5.90
N GLN A 323 -10.88 -3.81 -5.71
CA GLN A 323 -9.70 -3.10 -5.23
C GLN A 323 -9.22 -2.02 -6.21
N GLY A 324 -9.32 -2.29 -7.51
CA GLY A 324 -8.95 -1.33 -8.56
C GLY A 324 -9.79 -0.07 -8.53
N LEU A 325 -11.09 -0.19 -8.16
CA LEU A 325 -12.03 0.94 -8.04
C LEU A 325 -11.94 1.67 -6.71
N ILE A 326 -11.95 0.93 -5.59
CA ILE A 326 -12.14 1.51 -4.26
C ILE A 326 -10.97 2.37 -3.84
N PHE A 327 -9.73 1.95 -4.12
CA PHE A 327 -8.52 2.66 -3.69
C PHE A 327 -8.43 4.08 -4.27
N PRO A 328 -8.52 4.30 -5.60
CA PRO A 328 -8.50 5.66 -6.14
C PRO A 328 -9.73 6.48 -5.71
N ALA A 329 -10.92 5.89 -5.65
CA ALA A 329 -12.14 6.60 -5.28
C ALA A 329 -12.10 7.11 -3.83
N LEU A 330 -11.65 6.29 -2.86
CA LEU A 330 -11.50 6.69 -1.46
C LEU A 330 -10.38 7.72 -1.28
N SER A 331 -9.22 7.53 -1.92
CA SER A 331 -8.12 8.48 -1.81
C SER A 331 -8.51 9.85 -2.35
N THR A 332 -9.21 9.89 -3.48
CA THR A 332 -9.69 11.15 -4.07
C THR A 332 -10.83 11.76 -3.25
N TYR A 333 -11.72 10.94 -2.66
CA TYR A 333 -12.74 11.44 -1.73
C TYR A 333 -12.12 12.21 -0.56
N ILE A 334 -11.05 11.67 0.05
CA ILE A 334 -10.36 12.32 1.17
C ILE A 334 -9.66 13.60 0.71
N ILE A 335 -9.08 13.62 -0.52
CA ILE A 335 -8.49 14.82 -1.11
C ILE A 335 -9.55 15.92 -1.30
N ASP A 336 -10.70 15.57 -1.87
CA ASP A 336 -11.79 16.52 -2.10
C ASP A 336 -12.36 17.04 -0.77
N PHE A 337 -12.42 16.18 0.26
CA PHE A 337 -12.88 16.53 1.60
C PHE A 337 -11.92 17.49 2.36
N LEU A 338 -10.61 17.24 2.31
CA LEU A 338 -9.61 18.09 2.99
C LEU A 338 -9.21 19.32 2.15
N GLY A 339 -9.66 19.40 0.91
CA GLY A 339 -9.30 20.43 -0.05
C GLY A 339 -8.04 20.12 -0.83
N ARG A 340 -8.04 20.50 -2.10
CA ARG A 340 -6.94 20.21 -3.06
C ARG A 340 -5.58 20.76 -2.65
N GLY A 341 -5.54 21.82 -1.84
CA GLY A 341 -4.29 22.36 -1.25
C GLY A 341 -3.62 21.38 -0.27
N ASN A 342 -4.35 20.43 0.30
CA ASN A 342 -3.88 19.44 1.27
C ASN A 342 -3.72 18.03 0.68
N LYS A 343 -3.52 17.90 -0.65
CA LYS A 343 -3.46 16.60 -1.35
C LYS A 343 -2.46 15.63 -0.74
N GLY A 344 -1.26 16.08 -0.38
CA GLY A 344 -0.25 15.25 0.26
C GLY A 344 -0.70 14.73 1.63
N LEU A 345 -1.30 15.60 2.47
CA LEU A 345 -1.86 15.23 3.76
C LEU A 345 -2.98 14.19 3.60
N ALA A 346 -3.88 14.40 2.64
CA ALA A 346 -5.00 13.50 2.36
C ALA A 346 -4.54 12.08 1.99
N ILE A 347 -3.57 11.97 1.07
CA ILE A 347 -3.00 10.69 0.64
C ILE A 347 -2.28 10.01 1.81
N SER A 348 -1.45 10.75 2.56
CA SER A 348 -0.74 10.22 3.71
C SER A 348 -1.70 9.72 4.79
N LEU A 349 -2.77 10.46 5.07
CA LEU A 349 -3.80 10.08 6.03
C LEU A 349 -4.50 8.78 5.58
N TYR A 350 -4.93 8.72 4.31
CA TYR A 350 -5.57 7.53 3.76
C TYR A 350 -4.66 6.29 3.91
N LEU A 351 -3.40 6.38 3.47
CA LEU A 351 -2.46 5.27 3.53
C LEU A 351 -2.16 4.85 4.97
N SER A 352 -2.01 5.81 5.89
CA SER A 352 -1.77 5.52 7.30
C SER A 352 -2.96 4.78 7.93
N LEU A 353 -4.18 5.25 7.69
CA LEU A 353 -5.40 4.61 8.18
C LEU A 353 -5.60 3.21 7.59
N PHE A 354 -5.30 3.04 6.31
CA PHE A 354 -5.32 1.75 5.64
C PHE A 354 -4.32 0.76 6.27
N ASP A 355 -3.10 1.20 6.53
CA ASP A 355 -2.07 0.38 7.16
C ASP A 355 -2.39 0.08 8.64
N VAL A 356 -3.00 1.04 9.39
CA VAL A 356 -3.56 0.77 10.73
C VAL A 356 -4.55 -0.38 10.66
N GLY A 357 -5.45 -0.33 9.67
CA GLY A 357 -6.41 -1.41 9.42
C GLY A 357 -5.71 -2.74 9.18
N MET A 358 -4.70 -2.78 8.31
CA MET A 358 -3.93 -4.00 8.04
C MET A 358 -3.23 -4.54 9.30
N GLY A 359 -2.62 -3.65 10.08
CA GLY A 359 -1.84 -4.03 11.28
C GLY A 359 -2.71 -4.58 12.39
N ILE A 360 -3.84 -3.94 12.71
CA ILE A 360 -4.78 -4.35 13.76
C ILE A 360 -5.71 -5.46 13.28
N GLY A 361 -6.12 -5.41 12.01
CA GLY A 361 -7.00 -6.40 11.41
C GLY A 361 -6.39 -7.79 11.36
N ALA A 362 -5.09 -7.91 11.12
CA ALA A 362 -4.43 -9.22 11.03
C ALA A 362 -4.55 -10.06 12.32
N PRO A 363 -4.15 -9.58 13.51
CA PRO A 363 -4.33 -10.35 14.74
C PRO A 363 -5.81 -10.55 15.11
N PHE A 364 -6.67 -9.56 14.85
CA PHE A 364 -8.11 -9.67 15.09
C PHE A 364 -8.75 -10.79 14.25
N PHE A 365 -8.52 -10.79 12.94
CA PHE A 365 -9.05 -11.84 12.07
C PHE A 365 -8.38 -13.20 12.32
N GLY A 366 -7.10 -13.22 12.72
CA GLY A 366 -6.46 -14.45 13.20
C GLY A 366 -7.15 -15.02 14.43
N TRP A 367 -7.52 -14.18 15.39
CA TRP A 367 -8.29 -14.58 16.58
C TRP A 367 -9.68 -15.13 16.20
N VAL A 368 -10.39 -14.49 15.28
CA VAL A 368 -11.66 -15.01 14.78
C VAL A 368 -11.47 -16.37 14.10
N ALA A 369 -10.39 -16.55 13.34
CA ALA A 369 -10.06 -17.81 12.69
C ALA A 369 -9.73 -18.93 13.70
N ASP A 370 -9.12 -18.58 14.85
CA ASP A 370 -8.88 -19.53 15.96
C ASP A 370 -10.19 -20.05 16.58
N MET A 371 -11.21 -19.19 16.67
CA MET A 371 -12.50 -19.52 17.29
C MET A 371 -13.45 -20.27 16.35
N GLU A 372 -13.60 -19.76 15.13
CA GLU A 372 -14.68 -20.14 14.21
C GLU A 372 -14.16 -20.64 12.86
N GLY A 373 -12.84 -20.59 12.63
CA GLY A 373 -12.20 -20.97 11.38
C GLY A 373 -12.25 -19.89 10.29
N TYR A 374 -11.50 -20.12 9.22
CA TYR A 374 -11.30 -19.15 8.13
C TYR A 374 -12.59 -18.75 7.40
N ARG A 375 -13.56 -19.63 7.28
CA ARG A 375 -14.81 -19.32 6.57
C ARG A 375 -15.60 -18.24 7.28
N TRP A 376 -15.77 -18.38 8.59
CA TRP A 376 -16.42 -17.37 9.42
C TRP A 376 -15.63 -16.09 9.50
N MET A 377 -14.30 -16.17 9.57
CA MET A 377 -13.42 -15.01 9.52
C MET A 377 -13.66 -14.15 8.26
N TYR A 378 -13.71 -14.77 7.07
CA TYR A 378 -13.98 -14.03 5.83
C TYR A 378 -15.41 -13.52 5.74
N ALA A 379 -16.40 -14.29 6.20
CA ALA A 379 -17.78 -13.82 6.25
C ALA A 379 -17.93 -12.61 7.19
N LEU A 380 -17.34 -12.65 8.38
CA LEU A 380 -17.32 -11.53 9.31
C LEU A 380 -16.60 -10.32 8.73
N ALA A 381 -15.45 -10.51 8.05
CA ALA A 381 -14.75 -9.44 7.37
C ALA A 381 -15.64 -8.74 6.33
N GLY A 382 -16.43 -9.52 5.57
CA GLY A 382 -17.43 -8.99 4.64
C GLY A 382 -18.52 -8.17 5.33
N LEU A 383 -19.06 -8.68 6.45
CA LEU A 383 -20.09 -7.99 7.24
C LEU A 383 -19.56 -6.68 7.85
N LEU A 384 -18.35 -6.68 8.40
CA LEU A 384 -17.75 -5.49 8.98
C LEU A 384 -17.49 -4.41 7.92
N LEU A 385 -16.99 -4.79 6.75
CA LEU A 385 -16.81 -3.86 5.64
C LEU A 385 -18.16 -3.32 5.13
N LEU A 386 -19.19 -4.15 5.07
CA LEU A 386 -20.54 -3.74 4.69
C LEU A 386 -21.10 -2.72 5.68
N ALA A 387 -20.97 -2.97 6.99
CA ALA A 387 -21.39 -2.04 8.03
C ALA A 387 -20.64 -0.70 7.97
N ALA A 388 -19.30 -0.76 7.78
CA ALA A 388 -18.48 0.45 7.59
C ALA A 388 -18.90 1.23 6.34
N THR A 389 -19.21 0.53 5.24
CA THR A 389 -19.69 1.13 4.00
C THR A 389 -21.05 1.80 4.20
N ALA A 390 -21.99 1.14 4.88
CA ALA A 390 -23.31 1.71 5.19
C ALA A 390 -23.18 2.98 6.06
N ALA A 391 -22.36 2.93 7.12
CA ALA A 391 -22.09 4.08 7.97
C ALA A 391 -21.46 5.24 7.17
N PHE A 392 -20.51 4.94 6.30
CA PHE A 392 -19.87 5.93 5.42
C PHE A 392 -20.88 6.55 4.44
N MET A 393 -21.73 5.75 3.81
CA MET A 393 -22.71 6.25 2.83
C MET A 393 -23.74 7.17 3.48
N VAL A 394 -24.17 6.87 4.71
CA VAL A 394 -25.20 7.65 5.44
C VAL A 394 -24.61 8.93 6.03
N ARG A 395 -23.44 8.86 6.66
CA ARG A 395 -22.91 9.94 7.52
C ARG A 395 -21.78 10.76 6.90
N ALA A 396 -21.05 10.22 5.92
CA ALA A 396 -19.96 10.97 5.30
C ALA A 396 -20.54 12.12 4.44
N PRO A 397 -19.96 13.32 4.47
CA PRO A 397 -20.43 14.45 3.65
C PRO A 397 -20.42 14.12 2.15
N LYS A 398 -21.29 14.76 1.38
CA LYS A 398 -21.18 14.76 -0.07
C LYS A 398 -20.04 15.70 -0.45
N THR A 399 -19.08 15.21 -1.23
CA THR A 399 -18.07 16.06 -1.86
C THR A 399 -18.64 16.58 -3.19
N GLU A 400 -18.57 17.88 -3.42
CA GLU A 400 -19.02 18.46 -4.67
C GLU A 400 -18.13 17.95 -5.81
N THR A 401 -18.71 17.20 -6.73
CA THR A 401 -18.13 16.98 -8.06
C THR A 401 -18.30 18.28 -8.82
N ARG A 402 -17.29 19.13 -8.85
CA ARG A 402 -17.26 20.19 -9.85
C ARG A 402 -17.07 19.51 -11.21
N ALA A 403 -18.16 19.45 -11.96
CA ALA A 403 -18.08 19.34 -13.41
C ALA A 403 -17.19 20.50 -13.87
N GLY A 404 -16.00 20.19 -14.34
CA GLY A 404 -15.07 21.13 -14.97
C GLY A 404 -15.46 21.40 -16.39
#